data_e900e5ff0c8e0cee1cf674a18bab7bc7
#
_entry.id   e900e5ff0c8e0cee1cf674a18bab7bc7
#
_cell.length_a   1.000
_cell.length_b   1.000
_cell.length_c   1.000
_cell.angle_alpha   90.00
_cell.angle_beta   90.00
_cell.angle_gamma   90.00
#
_symmetry.space_group_name_H-M   'P 1'
#
loop_
_entity.id
_entity.type
_entity.pdbx_description
1 polymer ?
#
loop_
_entity_poly.entity_id
_entity_poly.type
_entity_poly.pdbx_seq_one_letter_code
_entity_poly.pdbx_strand_id
1 'polypeptide(L)'
;MKTLLKKQAILDIIMTPEDDDWFRLVSYRYDENNRCDVFKITGDDGDHLYVLFSEDGTLIKGCDHESCFSPYLLDEGTEDADAQSQSERLAFIDSMYHGIPKSLLALLTEDMEREAVTFCMWQNADETIWHRSQVPQPDTCLQQDSNVLDDGGEKRLMAYIFPSADQWYEWAAIYYELREEGWDAAARIYDSEELTRTMVEDLNPDRDYDSIIDECEVSGLL
;
A
#
# COMPACT_ATOMS: atom_id res chain seq x y z
N MET A 1 -4.29 4.89 -11.53
CA MET A 1 -3.69 4.47 -10.25
C MET A 1 -2.26 3.93 -10.42
N LYS A 2 -1.99 2.90 -11.24
CA LYS A 2 -0.64 2.31 -11.44
C LYS A 2 0.44 3.36 -11.76
N THR A 3 0.22 4.21 -12.78
CA THR A 3 1.16 5.29 -13.14
C THR A 3 1.42 6.26 -11.98
N LEU A 4 0.40 6.54 -11.19
CA LEU A 4 0.50 7.42 -10.03
C LEU A 4 1.41 6.80 -8.95
N LEU A 5 1.19 5.52 -8.63
CA LEU A 5 2.01 4.80 -7.65
C LEU A 5 3.47 4.65 -8.11
N LYS A 6 3.74 4.48 -9.42
CA LYS A 6 5.12 4.50 -9.94
C LYS A 6 5.81 5.84 -9.67
N LYS A 7 5.10 6.96 -9.86
CA LYS A 7 5.65 8.31 -9.57
C LYS A 7 5.96 8.49 -8.09
N GLN A 8 5.07 8.03 -7.21
CA GLN A 8 5.30 8.06 -5.77
C GLN A 8 6.49 7.18 -5.37
N ALA A 9 6.62 5.98 -5.94
CA ALA A 9 7.76 5.11 -5.68
C ALA A 9 9.09 5.74 -6.13
N ILE A 10 9.12 6.43 -7.28
CA ILE A 10 10.30 7.19 -7.73
C ILE A 10 10.65 8.30 -6.73
N LEU A 11 9.65 9.05 -6.28
CA LEU A 11 9.86 10.10 -5.28
C LEU A 11 10.41 9.54 -3.96
N ASP A 12 9.90 8.39 -3.50
CA ASP A 12 10.40 7.74 -2.30
C ASP A 12 11.83 7.21 -2.44
N ILE A 13 12.21 6.73 -3.64
CA ILE A 13 13.61 6.37 -3.94
C ILE A 13 14.53 7.60 -3.87
N ILE A 14 14.09 8.75 -4.38
CA ILE A 14 14.85 9.99 -4.30
C ILE A 14 15.00 10.44 -2.85
N MET A 15 13.93 10.40 -2.09
CA MET A 15 13.92 10.88 -0.71
C MET A 15 14.67 9.96 0.25
N THR A 16 14.70 8.65 -0.02
CA THR A 16 15.18 7.65 0.93
C THR A 16 16.22 6.73 0.29
N PRO A 17 17.46 6.65 0.80
CA PRO A 17 18.50 5.75 0.29
C PRO A 17 18.11 4.27 0.47
N GLU A 18 18.76 3.40 -0.32
CA GLU A 18 18.47 1.95 -0.31
C GLU A 18 18.68 1.31 1.09
N ASP A 19 19.71 1.75 1.81
CA ASP A 19 20.02 1.25 3.15
C ASP A 19 18.93 1.61 4.19
N ASP A 20 18.07 2.60 3.87
CA ASP A 20 16.97 3.09 4.70
C ASP A 20 15.60 2.87 4.03
N ASP A 21 15.46 1.88 3.15
CA ASP A 21 14.25 1.61 2.35
C ASP A 21 12.99 1.37 3.20
N TRP A 22 13.15 1.01 4.46
CA TRP A 22 12.06 0.86 5.44
C TRP A 22 11.34 2.18 5.78
N PHE A 23 11.95 3.33 5.46
CA PHE A 23 11.31 4.65 5.56
C PHE A 23 10.45 5.01 4.35
N ARG A 24 10.50 4.23 3.29
CA ARG A 24 9.72 4.50 2.08
C ARG A 24 8.25 4.27 2.33
N LEU A 25 7.44 5.29 2.03
CA LEU A 25 5.99 5.13 2.04
C LEU A 25 5.56 4.12 0.97
N VAL A 26 6.07 4.26 -0.26
CA VAL A 26 5.71 3.40 -1.40
C VAL A 26 6.94 2.66 -1.89
N SER A 27 6.93 1.35 -1.77
CA SER A 27 7.90 0.48 -2.43
C SER A 27 7.26 -0.22 -3.64
N TYR A 28 8.08 -0.54 -4.63
CA TYR A 28 7.67 -1.17 -5.87
C TYR A 28 8.57 -2.34 -6.23
N ARG A 29 7.96 -3.40 -6.78
CA ARG A 29 8.67 -4.48 -7.48
C ARG A 29 7.81 -5.04 -8.61
N TYR A 30 8.47 -5.54 -9.64
CA TYR A 30 7.82 -6.35 -10.65
C TYR A 30 8.00 -7.84 -10.33
N ASP A 31 6.89 -8.57 -10.19
CA ASP A 31 6.90 -10.03 -10.00
C ASP A 31 6.86 -10.70 -11.38
N GLU A 32 8.00 -11.18 -11.84
CA GLU A 32 8.14 -11.84 -13.14
C GLU A 32 7.32 -13.14 -13.23
N ASN A 33 7.21 -13.90 -12.13
CA ASN A 33 6.51 -15.17 -12.11
C ASN A 33 5.00 -14.99 -12.32
N ASN A 34 4.43 -13.97 -11.69
CA ASN A 34 3.01 -13.66 -11.77
C ASN A 34 2.72 -12.55 -12.80
N ARG A 35 3.74 -11.98 -13.44
CA ARG A 35 3.64 -10.85 -14.38
C ARG A 35 2.79 -9.70 -13.80
N CYS A 36 3.15 -9.32 -12.58
CA CYS A 36 2.37 -8.41 -11.76
C CYS A 36 3.24 -7.27 -11.24
N ASP A 37 2.75 -6.03 -11.37
CA ASP A 37 3.33 -4.89 -10.66
C ASP A 37 2.80 -4.90 -9.22
N VAL A 38 3.69 -4.89 -8.27
CA VAL A 38 3.41 -4.94 -6.84
C VAL A 38 3.87 -3.65 -6.20
N PHE A 39 2.94 -2.92 -5.59
CA PHE A 39 3.23 -1.77 -4.74
C PHE A 39 2.88 -2.14 -3.31
N LYS A 40 3.77 -1.82 -2.37
CA LYS A 40 3.49 -1.85 -0.94
C LYS A 40 3.53 -0.41 -0.43
N ILE A 41 2.46 0.03 0.20
CA ILE A 41 2.39 1.29 0.91
C ILE A 41 2.47 0.93 2.39
N THR A 42 3.46 1.49 3.10
CA THR A 42 3.68 1.21 4.51
C THR A 42 3.33 2.46 5.31
N GLY A 43 2.27 2.36 6.11
CA GLY A 43 1.91 3.41 7.06
C GLY A 43 2.69 3.27 8.36
N ASP A 44 2.42 4.18 9.28
CA ASP A 44 2.94 4.12 10.64
C ASP A 44 2.42 2.86 11.36
N ASP A 45 3.13 2.41 12.38
CA ASP A 45 2.71 1.35 13.31
C ASP A 45 2.39 -0.04 12.70
N GLY A 46 2.92 -0.33 11.49
CA GLY A 46 2.77 -1.65 10.86
C GLY A 46 1.55 -1.77 9.93
N ASP A 47 0.82 -0.68 9.74
CA ASP A 47 -0.23 -0.62 8.73
C ASP A 47 0.33 -0.72 7.32
N HIS A 48 -0.35 -1.44 6.45
CA HIS A 48 0.11 -1.57 5.09
C HIS A 48 -1.01 -1.79 4.07
N LEU A 49 -0.70 -1.41 2.83
CA LEU A 49 -1.56 -1.59 1.68
C LEU A 49 -0.75 -2.22 0.55
N TYR A 50 -1.17 -3.35 0.04
CA TYR A 50 -0.66 -3.91 -1.20
C TYR A 50 -1.59 -3.58 -2.35
N VAL A 51 -1.03 -3.06 -3.45
CA VAL A 51 -1.75 -2.79 -4.70
C VAL A 51 -1.07 -3.55 -5.83
N LEU A 52 -1.78 -4.52 -6.40
CA LEU A 52 -1.28 -5.43 -7.40
C LEU A 52 -1.97 -5.21 -8.74
N PHE A 53 -1.19 -5.05 -9.80
CA PHE A 53 -1.71 -4.88 -11.16
C PHE A 53 -1.21 -5.99 -12.06
N SER A 54 -2.15 -6.76 -12.63
CA SER A 54 -1.88 -7.83 -13.59
C SER A 54 -2.72 -7.66 -14.85
N GLU A 55 -2.57 -8.58 -15.80
CA GLU A 55 -3.43 -8.64 -16.99
C GLU A 55 -4.88 -9.04 -16.65
N ASP A 56 -5.11 -9.71 -15.53
CA ASP A 56 -6.44 -10.14 -15.07
C ASP A 56 -7.19 -9.02 -14.32
N GLY A 57 -6.50 -7.97 -13.87
CA GLY A 57 -7.10 -6.87 -13.15
C GLY A 57 -6.21 -6.32 -12.05
N THR A 58 -6.86 -5.68 -11.08
CA THR A 58 -6.21 -5.05 -9.92
C THR A 58 -6.74 -5.66 -8.64
N LEU A 59 -5.85 -5.97 -7.70
CA LEU A 59 -6.18 -6.39 -6.34
C LEU A 59 -5.55 -5.40 -5.35
N ILE A 60 -6.34 -4.97 -4.38
CA ILE A 60 -5.91 -4.16 -3.23
C ILE A 60 -6.18 -4.97 -1.98
N LYS A 61 -5.17 -5.13 -1.14
CA LYS A 61 -5.25 -5.76 0.19
C LYS A 61 -4.69 -4.79 1.20
N GLY A 62 -5.47 -4.45 2.22
CA GLY A 62 -5.04 -3.56 3.30
C GLY A 62 -5.13 -4.22 4.67
N CYS A 63 -4.26 -3.78 5.56
CA CYS A 63 -4.29 -4.11 6.98
C CYS A 63 -4.13 -2.82 7.79
N ASP A 64 -5.14 -2.53 8.58
CA ASP A 64 -5.17 -1.50 9.61
C ASP A 64 -5.24 -2.20 10.96
N HIS A 65 -4.17 -2.11 11.75
CA HIS A 65 -4.09 -2.83 13.02
C HIS A 65 -5.09 -2.30 14.07
N GLU A 66 -5.52 -1.04 13.97
CA GLU A 66 -6.51 -0.43 14.85
C GLU A 66 -7.97 -0.72 14.44
N SER A 67 -8.18 -1.24 13.23
CA SER A 67 -9.52 -1.60 12.76
C SER A 67 -10.10 -2.72 13.60
N CYS A 68 -11.40 -2.65 13.88
CA CYS A 68 -12.12 -3.74 14.52
C CYS A 68 -12.17 -5.03 13.68
N PHE A 69 -11.80 -4.95 12.40
CA PHE A 69 -11.58 -6.10 11.53
C PHE A 69 -10.17 -6.69 11.67
N SER A 70 -9.31 -6.11 12.52
CA SER A 70 -7.95 -6.62 12.70
C SER A 70 -7.97 -8.04 13.28
N PRO A 71 -7.34 -9.01 12.61
CA PRO A 71 -7.27 -10.37 13.12
C PRO A 71 -6.49 -10.49 14.42
N TYR A 72 -5.68 -9.48 14.75
CA TYR A 72 -4.93 -9.42 16.02
C TYR A 72 -5.81 -9.13 17.23
N LEU A 73 -6.93 -8.41 17.05
CA LEU A 73 -7.89 -8.16 18.13
C LEU A 73 -8.66 -9.43 18.54
N LEU A 74 -8.68 -10.46 17.71
CA LEU A 74 -9.32 -11.74 18.02
C LEU A 74 -8.49 -12.59 19.01
N ASP A 75 -7.19 -12.27 19.16
CA ASP A 75 -6.26 -12.97 20.05
C ASP A 75 -6.10 -12.27 21.42
N GLU A 76 -6.62 -11.03 21.60
CA GLU A 76 -6.50 -10.29 22.86
C GLU A 76 -7.37 -10.93 23.95
N GLY A 77 -6.75 -11.75 24.79
CA GLY A 77 -7.34 -12.23 26.04
C GLY A 77 -7.09 -13.70 26.40
N THR A 78 -6.40 -14.45 25.57
CA THR A 78 -6.11 -15.86 25.87
C THR A 78 -4.62 -16.17 25.68
N GLU A 79 -3.85 -16.21 26.77
CA GLU A 79 -2.49 -16.82 26.75
C GLU A 79 -2.50 -18.29 26.30
N ASP A 80 -3.70 -18.91 26.26
CA ASP A 80 -4.00 -20.26 25.74
C ASP A 80 -5.15 -20.17 24.73
N ALA A 81 -4.93 -19.55 23.55
CA ALA A 81 -5.89 -19.66 22.45
C ALA A 81 -6.14 -21.14 22.14
N ASP A 82 -7.33 -21.63 22.45
CA ASP A 82 -7.68 -23.01 22.13
C ASP A 82 -7.80 -23.20 20.61
N ALA A 83 -7.80 -24.47 20.18
CA ALA A 83 -7.87 -24.80 18.74
C ALA A 83 -9.14 -24.26 18.07
N GLN A 84 -10.18 -23.96 18.83
CA GLN A 84 -11.43 -23.37 18.33
C GLN A 84 -11.27 -21.91 18.00
N SER A 85 -10.67 -21.10 18.88
CA SER A 85 -10.37 -19.68 18.65
C SER A 85 -9.47 -19.49 17.42
N GLN A 86 -8.45 -20.35 17.27
CA GLN A 86 -7.59 -20.31 16.10
C GLN A 86 -8.36 -20.66 14.80
N SER A 87 -9.27 -21.61 14.84
CA SER A 87 -10.11 -21.97 13.69
C SER A 87 -11.07 -20.86 13.31
N GLU A 88 -11.66 -20.16 14.29
CA GLU A 88 -12.55 -19.03 14.07
C GLU A 88 -11.80 -17.84 13.47
N ARG A 89 -10.59 -17.55 13.97
CA ARG A 89 -9.70 -16.53 13.39
C ARG A 89 -9.36 -16.82 11.93
N LEU A 90 -8.95 -18.04 11.60
CA LEU A 90 -8.63 -18.42 10.22
C LEU A 90 -9.86 -18.34 9.32
N ALA A 91 -11.04 -18.75 9.78
CA ALA A 91 -12.29 -18.62 9.03
C ALA A 91 -12.66 -17.16 8.78
N PHE A 92 -12.41 -16.28 9.75
CA PHE A 92 -12.59 -14.82 9.58
C PHE A 92 -11.64 -14.26 8.54
N ILE A 93 -10.34 -14.56 8.61
CA ILE A 93 -9.35 -14.16 7.63
C ILE A 93 -9.73 -14.65 6.22
N ASP A 94 -10.13 -15.92 6.07
CA ASP A 94 -10.56 -16.47 4.78
C ASP A 94 -11.80 -15.73 4.23
N SER A 95 -12.69 -15.25 5.09
CA SER A 95 -13.85 -14.48 4.68
C SER A 95 -13.48 -13.13 4.02
N MET A 96 -12.33 -12.54 4.39
CA MET A 96 -11.82 -11.30 3.77
C MET A 96 -11.46 -11.49 2.30
N TYR A 97 -11.15 -12.71 1.88
CA TYR A 97 -10.80 -13.06 0.50
C TYR A 97 -11.98 -13.61 -0.32
N HIS A 98 -13.15 -13.73 0.31
CA HIS A 98 -14.32 -14.30 -0.35
C HIS A 98 -14.78 -13.43 -1.53
N GLY A 99 -14.98 -14.08 -2.66
CA GLY A 99 -15.44 -13.41 -3.90
C GLY A 99 -14.33 -12.88 -4.81
N ILE A 100 -13.09 -12.83 -4.34
CA ILE A 100 -11.95 -12.45 -5.20
C ILE A 100 -11.74 -13.54 -6.26
N PRO A 101 -11.60 -13.18 -7.56
CA PRO A 101 -11.25 -14.11 -8.62
C PRO A 101 -9.97 -14.89 -8.30
N LYS A 102 -9.94 -16.17 -8.65
CA LYS A 102 -8.80 -17.05 -8.34
C LYS A 102 -7.49 -16.55 -8.96
N SER A 103 -7.54 -15.95 -10.15
CA SER A 103 -6.38 -15.37 -10.82
C SER A 103 -5.80 -14.18 -10.04
N LEU A 104 -6.64 -13.30 -9.50
CA LEU A 104 -6.20 -12.19 -8.67
C LEU A 104 -5.73 -12.65 -7.29
N LEU A 105 -6.42 -13.64 -6.68
CA LEU A 105 -6.03 -14.20 -5.40
C LEU A 105 -4.66 -14.90 -5.46
N ALA A 106 -4.32 -15.49 -6.61
CA ALA A 106 -3.03 -16.14 -6.84
C ALA A 106 -1.84 -15.16 -6.90
N LEU A 107 -2.10 -13.85 -7.04
CA LEU A 107 -1.06 -12.83 -7.00
C LEU A 107 -0.51 -12.59 -5.59
N LEU A 108 -1.26 -12.98 -4.54
CA LEU A 108 -0.81 -12.83 -3.16
C LEU A 108 0.21 -13.92 -2.83
N THR A 109 1.46 -13.50 -2.71
CA THR A 109 2.59 -14.35 -2.31
C THR A 109 2.74 -14.41 -0.79
N GLU A 110 3.56 -15.33 -0.28
CA GLU A 110 3.74 -15.54 1.18
C GLU A 110 4.28 -14.30 1.89
N ASP A 111 5.13 -13.52 1.23
CA ASP A 111 5.71 -12.28 1.75
C ASP A 111 4.70 -11.13 1.91
N MET A 112 3.49 -11.27 1.38
CA MET A 112 2.42 -10.27 1.50
C MET A 112 1.53 -10.46 2.75
N GLU A 113 2.00 -11.23 3.73
CA GLU A 113 1.36 -11.37 5.05
C GLU A 113 -0.15 -11.63 4.93
N ARG A 114 -0.52 -12.78 4.33
CA ARG A 114 -1.92 -13.11 4.04
C ARG A 114 -2.85 -13.00 5.25
N GLU A 115 -2.33 -13.26 6.45
CA GLU A 115 -3.13 -13.19 7.67
C GLU A 115 -3.37 -11.75 8.16
N ALA A 116 -2.51 -10.80 7.79
CA ALA A 116 -2.64 -9.39 8.12
C ALA A 116 -3.55 -8.71 7.09
N VAL A 117 -4.88 -8.82 7.26
CA VAL A 117 -5.88 -8.28 6.34
C VAL A 117 -7.10 -7.77 7.09
N THR A 118 -7.53 -6.54 6.76
CA THR A 118 -8.75 -5.92 7.29
C THR A 118 -9.73 -5.52 6.19
N PHE A 119 -9.27 -5.44 4.94
CA PHE A 119 -10.12 -5.31 3.77
C PHE A 119 -9.42 -5.78 2.49
N CYS A 120 -10.24 -6.17 1.51
CA CYS A 120 -9.80 -6.39 0.14
C CYS A 120 -10.76 -5.72 -0.83
N MET A 121 -10.18 -5.17 -1.92
CA MET A 121 -10.91 -4.63 -3.06
C MET A 121 -10.30 -5.17 -4.34
N TRP A 122 -11.10 -5.37 -5.37
CA TRP A 122 -10.58 -5.79 -6.67
C TRP A 122 -11.41 -5.24 -7.83
N GLN A 123 -10.79 -5.18 -8.98
CA GLN A 123 -11.40 -4.82 -10.25
C GLN A 123 -10.89 -5.78 -11.31
N ASN A 124 -11.78 -6.47 -12.02
CA ASN A 124 -11.39 -7.30 -13.15
C ASN A 124 -10.93 -6.42 -14.32
N ALA A 125 -10.07 -6.94 -15.19
CA ALA A 125 -9.50 -6.17 -16.29
C ALA A 125 -10.54 -5.65 -17.30
N ASP A 126 -11.65 -6.38 -17.47
CA ASP A 126 -12.76 -6.05 -18.39
C ASP A 126 -13.86 -5.20 -17.73
N GLU A 127 -13.71 -4.82 -16.46
CA GLU A 127 -14.71 -4.06 -15.70
C GLU A 127 -14.19 -2.67 -15.32
N THR A 128 -15.14 -1.76 -15.07
CA THR A 128 -14.86 -0.43 -14.50
C THR A 128 -15.32 -0.30 -13.05
N ILE A 129 -15.91 -1.37 -12.50
CA ILE A 129 -16.50 -1.40 -11.17
C ILE A 129 -15.52 -2.05 -10.21
N TRP A 130 -15.35 -1.42 -9.06
CA TRP A 130 -14.63 -1.99 -7.94
C TRP A 130 -15.54 -2.88 -7.11
N HIS A 131 -15.08 -4.07 -6.81
CA HIS A 131 -15.68 -4.99 -5.88
C HIS A 131 -14.96 -4.89 -4.53
N ARG A 132 -15.64 -5.29 -3.47
CA ARG A 132 -15.09 -5.33 -2.12
C ARG A 132 -15.56 -6.60 -1.42
N SER A 133 -14.72 -7.16 -0.57
CA SER A 133 -15.09 -8.22 0.34
C SER A 133 -16.22 -7.75 1.26
N GLN A 134 -17.27 -8.55 1.33
CA GLN A 134 -18.41 -8.30 2.21
C GLN A 134 -18.28 -9.18 3.45
N VAL A 135 -17.61 -8.65 4.47
CA VAL A 135 -17.43 -9.34 5.73
C VAL A 135 -18.42 -8.79 6.74
N PRO A 136 -19.17 -9.63 7.46
CA PRO A 136 -20.00 -9.19 8.55
C PRO A 136 -19.15 -8.47 9.60
N GLN A 137 -19.67 -7.33 10.09
CA GLN A 137 -18.99 -6.58 11.14
C GLN A 137 -18.83 -7.44 12.39
N PRO A 138 -17.63 -7.61 12.94
CA PRO A 138 -17.43 -8.35 14.17
C PRO A 138 -18.18 -7.73 15.36
N ASP A 139 -18.55 -8.54 16.34
CA ASP A 139 -19.20 -8.05 17.57
C ASP A 139 -18.34 -7.05 18.33
N THR A 140 -17.01 -7.14 18.20
CA THR A 140 -16.03 -6.19 18.75
C THR A 140 -16.24 -4.76 18.22
N CYS A 141 -16.67 -4.59 16.98
CA CYS A 141 -16.99 -3.29 16.40
C CYS A 141 -18.22 -2.64 17.05
N LEU A 142 -19.14 -3.44 17.57
CA LEU A 142 -20.38 -2.94 18.20
C LEU A 142 -20.12 -2.32 19.57
N GLN A 143 -18.95 -2.52 20.15
CA GLN A 143 -18.56 -1.99 21.46
C GLN A 143 -17.86 -0.62 21.36
N GLN A 144 -17.48 -0.20 20.18
CA GLN A 144 -16.92 1.12 19.95
C GLN A 144 -18.06 2.14 19.83
N ASP A 145 -18.03 3.17 20.68
CA ASP A 145 -19.05 4.25 20.79
C ASP A 145 -19.05 5.19 19.54
N SER A 146 -18.54 4.74 18.40
CA SER A 146 -18.48 5.53 17.18
C SER A 146 -19.68 5.23 16.28
N ASN A 147 -20.47 6.28 15.96
CA ASN A 147 -21.51 6.23 14.93
C ASN A 147 -20.94 6.09 13.49
N VAL A 148 -19.65 5.80 13.34
CA VAL A 148 -18.95 5.62 12.07
C VAL A 148 -18.69 4.13 11.89
N LEU A 149 -19.23 3.56 10.82
CA LEU A 149 -18.92 2.19 10.43
C LEU A 149 -17.43 2.11 10.11
N ASP A 150 -16.73 1.18 10.77
CA ASP A 150 -15.36 0.85 10.45
C ASP A 150 -15.29 0.26 9.03
N ASP A 151 -14.42 0.82 8.19
CA ASP A 151 -14.23 0.37 6.82
C ASP A 151 -12.95 -0.48 6.66
N GLY A 152 -12.41 -0.99 7.76
CA GLY A 152 -11.18 -1.78 7.74
C GLY A 152 -9.92 -0.94 7.51
N GLY A 153 -10.01 0.38 7.68
CA GLY A 153 -8.93 1.31 7.39
C GLY A 153 -8.81 1.70 5.91
N GLU A 154 -9.77 1.27 5.06
CA GLU A 154 -9.73 1.54 3.63
C GLU A 154 -9.48 3.01 3.31
N LYS A 155 -10.29 3.92 3.84
CA LYS A 155 -10.16 5.36 3.57
C LYS A 155 -8.83 5.92 4.05
N ARG A 156 -8.37 5.49 5.22
CA ARG A 156 -7.12 5.95 5.81
C ARG A 156 -5.91 5.49 4.98
N LEU A 157 -5.83 4.22 4.64
CA LEU A 157 -4.72 3.67 3.88
C LEU A 157 -4.72 4.13 2.41
N MET A 158 -5.89 4.23 1.79
CA MET A 158 -6.01 4.74 0.42
C MET A 158 -5.66 6.23 0.31
N ALA A 159 -5.72 7.00 1.41
CA ALA A 159 -5.32 8.40 1.43
C ALA A 159 -3.81 8.62 1.19
N TYR A 160 -2.98 7.59 1.37
CA TYR A 160 -1.55 7.62 1.00
C TYR A 160 -1.30 7.49 -0.52
N ILE A 161 -2.33 7.26 -1.32
CA ILE A 161 -2.24 7.34 -2.79
C ILE A 161 -2.57 8.77 -3.20
N PHE A 162 -1.56 9.63 -3.24
CA PHE A 162 -1.72 11.05 -3.51
C PHE A 162 -2.04 11.32 -4.98
N PRO A 163 -3.22 11.86 -5.32
CA PRO A 163 -3.63 12.07 -6.71
C PRO A 163 -2.92 13.23 -7.41
N SER A 164 -2.21 14.07 -6.67
CA SER A 164 -1.48 15.23 -7.22
C SER A 164 -0.16 15.47 -6.49
N ALA A 165 0.75 16.18 -7.16
CA ALA A 165 2.00 16.62 -6.56
C ALA A 165 1.78 17.49 -5.32
N ASP A 166 0.75 18.36 -5.32
CA ASP A 166 0.45 19.22 -4.17
C ASP A 166 0.15 18.38 -2.92
N GLN A 167 -0.70 17.35 -3.05
CA GLN A 167 -1.06 16.50 -1.91
C GLN A 167 0.12 15.65 -1.42
N TRP A 168 0.92 15.13 -2.35
CA TRP A 168 2.15 14.43 -1.99
C TRP A 168 3.11 15.37 -1.28
N TYR A 169 3.31 16.57 -1.82
CA TYR A 169 4.24 17.55 -1.25
C TYR A 169 3.80 18.02 0.15
N GLU A 170 2.52 18.29 0.38
CA GLU A 170 2.00 18.66 1.71
C GLU A 170 2.32 17.60 2.76
N TRP A 171 2.21 16.33 2.40
CA TRP A 171 2.58 15.21 3.26
C TRP A 171 4.11 15.08 3.39
N ALA A 172 4.85 15.10 2.28
CA ALA A 172 6.28 14.91 2.21
C ALA A 172 7.07 16.02 2.92
N ALA A 173 6.55 17.26 2.89
CA ALA A 173 7.15 18.39 3.61
C ALA A 173 7.24 18.16 5.12
N ILE A 174 6.30 17.39 5.68
CA ILE A 174 6.31 17.03 7.10
C ILE A 174 7.14 15.76 7.32
N TYR A 175 6.93 14.75 6.50
CA TYR A 175 7.52 13.43 6.68
C TYR A 175 9.03 13.39 6.37
N TYR A 176 9.44 14.04 5.26
CA TYR A 176 10.83 14.10 4.79
C TYR A 176 11.52 15.44 5.11
N GLU A 177 10.85 16.37 5.80
CA GLU A 177 11.35 17.74 6.01
C GLU A 177 11.71 18.45 4.68
N LEU A 178 10.89 18.24 3.64
CA LEU A 178 11.14 18.69 2.28
C LEU A 178 11.18 20.23 2.20
N ARG A 179 12.11 20.78 1.40
CA ARG A 179 12.26 22.20 1.17
C ARG A 179 11.30 22.70 0.07
N GLU A 180 11.03 24.00 0.05
CA GLU A 180 10.11 24.61 -0.95
C GLU A 180 10.53 24.34 -2.40
N GLU A 181 11.84 24.27 -2.69
CA GLU A 181 12.39 23.99 -4.02
C GLU A 181 11.99 22.61 -4.56
N GLY A 182 11.73 21.66 -3.69
CA GLY A 182 11.31 20.30 -4.06
C GLY A 182 9.90 20.22 -4.67
N TRP A 183 9.05 21.23 -4.49
CA TRP A 183 7.70 21.20 -5.02
C TRP A 183 7.66 21.17 -6.56
N ASP A 184 8.44 22.02 -7.24
CA ASP A 184 8.48 22.08 -8.72
C ASP A 184 9.01 20.74 -9.29
N ALA A 185 10.03 20.16 -8.67
CA ALA A 185 10.57 18.87 -9.07
C ALA A 185 9.53 17.74 -8.91
N ALA A 186 8.80 17.70 -7.80
CA ALA A 186 7.70 16.74 -7.59
C ALA A 186 6.59 16.92 -8.62
N ALA A 187 6.19 18.17 -8.93
CA ALA A 187 5.17 18.47 -9.93
C ALA A 187 5.58 17.94 -11.32
N ARG A 188 6.83 18.13 -11.73
CA ARG A 188 7.37 17.65 -13.01
C ARG A 188 7.39 16.10 -13.07
N ILE A 189 7.73 15.41 -11.97
CA ILE A 189 7.64 13.96 -11.88
C ILE A 189 6.16 13.51 -12.02
N TYR A 190 5.23 14.21 -11.37
CA TYR A 190 3.79 13.93 -11.51
C TYR A 190 3.28 14.18 -12.93
N ASP A 191 3.87 15.11 -13.67
CA ASP A 191 3.58 15.36 -15.09
C ASP A 191 4.27 14.37 -16.03
N SER A 192 4.99 13.38 -15.48
CA SER A 192 5.71 12.34 -16.24
C SER A 192 6.84 12.89 -17.12
N GLU A 193 7.48 13.97 -16.68
CA GLU A 193 8.73 14.41 -17.28
C GLU A 193 9.84 13.39 -16.99
N GLU A 194 10.80 13.30 -17.90
CA GLU A 194 12.00 12.48 -17.70
C GLU A 194 12.77 12.98 -16.47
N LEU A 195 13.16 12.06 -15.60
CA LEU A 195 13.90 12.37 -14.39
C LEU A 195 15.26 13.01 -14.73
N THR A 196 15.54 14.15 -14.14
CA THR A 196 16.79 14.90 -14.35
C THR A 196 17.58 15.04 -13.07
N ARG A 197 18.89 15.24 -13.21
CA ARG A 197 19.79 15.52 -12.06
C ARG A 197 19.30 16.69 -11.22
N THR A 198 18.83 17.77 -11.86
CA THR A 198 18.32 18.94 -11.15
C THR A 198 17.09 18.62 -10.31
N MET A 199 16.15 17.78 -10.81
CA MET A 199 14.99 17.36 -10.02
C MET A 199 15.41 16.57 -8.77
N VAL A 200 16.42 15.72 -8.89
CA VAL A 200 16.96 14.97 -7.76
C VAL A 200 17.61 15.90 -6.74
N GLU A 201 18.45 16.83 -7.20
CA GLU A 201 19.14 17.82 -6.34
C GLU A 201 18.15 18.75 -5.63
N ASP A 202 17.06 19.15 -6.29
CA ASP A 202 16.01 20.01 -5.72
C ASP A 202 15.20 19.25 -4.64
N LEU A 203 14.95 17.94 -4.84
CA LEU A 203 14.24 17.09 -3.87
C LEU A 203 15.16 16.67 -2.73
N ASN A 204 16.34 16.13 -3.05
CA ASN A 204 17.28 15.61 -2.07
C ASN A 204 18.73 15.78 -2.56
N PRO A 205 19.42 16.87 -2.15
CA PRO A 205 20.78 17.17 -2.60
C PRO A 205 21.84 16.17 -2.13
N ASP A 206 21.51 15.33 -1.15
CA ASP A 206 22.43 14.33 -0.60
C ASP A 206 22.41 13.01 -1.39
N ARG A 207 21.52 12.90 -2.40
CA ARG A 207 21.37 11.71 -3.24
C ARG A 207 22.13 11.83 -4.56
N ASP A 208 22.78 10.76 -4.95
CA ASP A 208 23.43 10.67 -6.25
C ASP A 208 22.44 10.30 -7.36
N TYR A 209 22.38 11.11 -8.41
CA TYR A 209 21.46 10.92 -9.53
C TYR A 209 21.66 9.59 -10.24
N ASP A 210 22.92 9.20 -10.50
CA ASP A 210 23.22 8.00 -11.27
C ASP A 210 22.81 6.75 -10.47
N SER A 211 22.99 6.76 -9.14
CA SER A 211 22.51 5.71 -8.23
C SER A 211 20.99 5.58 -8.23
N ILE A 212 20.26 6.70 -8.26
CA ILE A 212 18.79 6.70 -8.33
C ILE A 212 18.29 6.13 -9.66
N ILE A 213 18.93 6.49 -10.79
CA ILE A 213 18.56 5.94 -12.09
C ILE A 213 18.78 4.43 -12.10
N ASP A 214 19.95 3.96 -11.65
CA ASP A 214 20.25 2.53 -11.57
C ASP A 214 19.20 1.78 -10.70
N GLU A 215 18.82 2.33 -9.55
CA GLU A 215 17.81 1.74 -8.67
C GLU A 215 16.42 1.69 -9.34
N CYS A 216 16.00 2.76 -10.01
CA CYS A 216 14.74 2.81 -10.74
C CYS A 216 14.70 1.84 -11.92
N GLU A 217 15.83 1.67 -12.66
CA GLU A 217 15.93 0.72 -13.76
C GLU A 217 15.88 -0.73 -13.24
N VAL A 218 16.64 -1.04 -12.20
CA VAL A 218 16.68 -2.38 -11.59
C VAL A 218 15.30 -2.78 -11.05
N SER A 219 14.56 -1.84 -10.47
CA SER A 219 13.20 -2.09 -10.00
C SER A 219 12.15 -2.17 -11.12
N GLY A 220 12.43 -1.66 -12.33
CA GLY A 220 11.48 -1.58 -13.45
C GLY A 220 10.49 -0.41 -13.35
N LEU A 221 10.90 0.66 -12.69
CA LEU A 221 10.13 1.91 -12.60
C LEU A 221 10.33 2.80 -13.84
N LEU A 222 11.53 2.74 -14.44
CA LEU A 222 11.92 3.41 -15.69
C LEU A 222 11.96 2.44 -16.85
#